data_1e412f44ae54abe1bf5cba42b9f0cbdc
#
_entry.id   1e412f44ae54abe1bf5cba42b9f0cbdc
#
_cell.length_a   1.000
_cell.length_b   1.000
_cell.length_c   1.000
_cell.angle_alpha   90.00
_cell.angle_beta   90.00
_cell.angle_gamma   90.00
#
_symmetry.space_group_name_H-M   'P 1'
#
loop_
_entity.id
_entity.type
_entity.pdbx_description
1 polymer ?
#
loop_
_entity_poly.entity_id
_entity_poly.type
_entity_poly.pdbx_seq_one_letter_code
_entity_poly.pdbx_strand_id
1 'polypeptide(L)'
;VTEGLHYRLPWPIDKVQTVNVSEVRRADIGMTLPEHIHQPDDEPQAIQLLTADENIITTQGVVHYRVSNAAKFLYNVNGNSEQLVRYSVEAALVQLIASVPVDNILSTDKVAAQNGVMELAQQALDRYDAGIQITAFNIQNVVPPDPVSSAFLDVTNAMSERETSINEANGYYNSLIPQARAEANRMISDAEAYKQEQVSRATGDTEKFLSMLKEYQSNS
;
A
#
# COMPACT_ATOMS: atom_id res chain seq x y z
N VAL A 1 23.78 11.44 -26.75
CA VAL A 1 23.44 12.01 -28.04
C VAL A 1 21.98 12.37 -27.98
N THR A 2 21.62 13.61 -28.30
CA THR A 2 20.22 14.07 -28.33
C THR A 2 19.47 13.35 -29.46
N GLU A 3 18.15 13.24 -29.35
CA GLU A 3 17.30 12.69 -30.40
C GLU A 3 17.50 13.47 -31.70
N GLY A 4 17.67 12.76 -32.85
CA GLY A 4 17.87 13.38 -34.14
C GLY A 4 18.81 12.61 -35.07
N LEU A 5 18.96 13.13 -36.27
CA LEU A 5 19.86 12.58 -37.28
C LEU A 5 21.30 13.05 -37.02
N HIS A 6 22.19 12.12 -36.77
CA HIS A 6 23.61 12.41 -36.54
C HIS A 6 24.47 11.79 -37.63
N TYR A 7 25.38 12.57 -38.24
CA TYR A 7 26.37 12.09 -39.17
C TYR A 7 27.57 11.50 -38.44
N ARG A 8 28.03 10.33 -38.86
CA ARG A 8 29.15 9.63 -38.25
C ARG A 8 30.14 9.17 -39.32
N LEU A 9 31.37 9.00 -38.87
CA LEU A 9 32.42 8.47 -39.74
C LEU A 9 32.32 6.94 -39.79
N PRO A 10 32.69 6.32 -40.95
CA PRO A 10 32.61 4.87 -41.09
C PRO A 10 33.64 4.16 -40.21
N TRP A 11 33.31 2.90 -39.87
CA TRP A 11 34.26 2.02 -39.19
C TRP A 11 35.61 1.98 -39.97
N PRO A 12 36.81 2.01 -39.33
CA PRO A 12 37.07 1.81 -37.91
C PRO A 12 37.18 3.10 -37.06
N ILE A 13 36.88 4.27 -37.59
CA ILE A 13 37.09 5.58 -36.92
C ILE A 13 36.06 5.79 -35.81
N ASP A 14 34.83 5.39 -36.05
CA ASP A 14 33.74 5.57 -35.07
C ASP A 14 33.04 4.23 -34.76
N LYS A 15 32.77 3.96 -33.46
CA LYS A 15 32.03 2.80 -32.97
C LYS A 15 30.69 3.24 -32.44
N VAL A 16 29.62 2.63 -32.92
CA VAL A 16 28.24 2.85 -32.42
C VAL A 16 27.92 1.79 -31.39
N GLN A 17 27.57 2.23 -30.20
CA GLN A 17 26.97 1.38 -29.17
C GLN A 17 25.53 1.84 -28.98
N THR A 18 24.60 0.92 -29.12
CA THR A 18 23.15 1.18 -28.91
C THR A 18 22.72 0.65 -27.56
N VAL A 19 21.99 1.47 -26.81
CA VAL A 19 21.39 1.10 -25.53
C VAL A 19 19.90 1.35 -25.62
N ASN A 20 19.10 0.36 -25.26
CA ASN A 20 17.66 0.52 -25.18
C ASN A 20 17.31 1.23 -23.86
N VAL A 21 16.88 2.49 -23.94
CA VAL A 21 16.51 3.33 -22.79
C VAL A 21 15.04 3.21 -22.40
N SER A 22 14.21 2.69 -23.32
CA SER A 22 12.76 2.52 -23.07
C SER A 22 12.43 1.17 -22.43
N GLU A 23 13.38 0.25 -22.41
CA GLU A 23 13.20 -1.08 -21.85
C GLU A 23 13.22 -1.04 -20.32
N VAL A 24 12.16 -1.56 -19.70
CA VAL A 24 12.14 -1.83 -18.27
C VAL A 24 12.78 -3.19 -18.04
N ARG A 25 13.88 -3.21 -17.34
CA ARG A 25 14.62 -4.41 -16.96
C ARG A 25 14.21 -4.84 -15.58
N ARG A 26 14.32 -6.15 -15.33
CA ARG A 26 14.02 -6.78 -14.06
C ARG A 26 15.30 -7.37 -13.48
N ALA A 27 15.48 -7.21 -12.16
CA ALA A 27 16.46 -7.97 -11.40
C ALA A 27 15.81 -8.56 -10.17
N ASP A 28 16.11 -9.82 -9.90
CA ASP A 28 15.59 -10.56 -8.76
C ASP A 28 16.57 -10.40 -7.58
N ILE A 29 16.00 -10.06 -6.41
CA ILE A 29 16.74 -9.81 -5.15
C ILE A 29 16.47 -10.95 -4.20
N GLY A 30 17.52 -11.54 -3.62
CA GLY A 30 17.38 -12.68 -2.72
C GLY A 30 17.11 -14.01 -3.43
N MET A 31 17.17 -14.03 -4.75
CA MET A 31 17.28 -15.25 -5.53
C MET A 31 18.68 -15.33 -6.08
N THR A 32 19.49 -16.23 -5.58
CA THR A 32 20.69 -16.63 -6.30
C THR A 32 20.21 -17.39 -7.52
N LEU A 33 20.15 -16.73 -8.67
CA LEU A 33 20.10 -17.45 -9.94
C LEU A 33 21.40 -18.24 -10.01
N PRO A 34 21.37 -19.55 -10.08
CA PRO A 34 22.59 -20.32 -10.31
C PRO A 34 23.09 -19.95 -11.70
N GLU A 35 24.15 -19.14 -11.77
CA GLU A 35 24.88 -18.84 -13.00
C GLU A 35 25.58 -20.11 -13.53
N HIS A 36 25.49 -21.19 -12.74
CA HIS A 36 25.94 -22.53 -13.08
C HIS A 36 24.82 -23.55 -12.83
N ILE A 37 23.97 -23.73 -13.84
CA ILE A 37 23.02 -24.85 -13.93
C ILE A 37 23.85 -26.15 -14.06
N HIS A 38 24.35 -26.68 -12.97
CA HIS A 38 24.92 -28.05 -12.99
C HIS A 38 24.73 -28.85 -11.67
N GLN A 39 23.97 -28.35 -10.67
CA GLN A 39 23.56 -29.23 -9.57
C GLN A 39 22.08 -29.02 -9.25
N PRO A 40 21.29 -30.11 -9.24
CA PRO A 40 19.85 -30.03 -8.99
C PRO A 40 19.45 -29.74 -7.53
N ASP A 41 20.41 -29.47 -6.64
CA ASP A 41 20.21 -29.28 -5.21
C ASP A 41 20.47 -27.86 -4.69
N ASP A 42 20.78 -26.89 -5.57
CA ASP A 42 20.91 -25.49 -5.16
C ASP A 42 19.51 -24.84 -5.08
N GLU A 43 18.89 -24.93 -3.90
CA GLU A 43 17.73 -24.11 -3.56
C GLU A 43 18.13 -22.62 -3.62
N PRO A 44 17.26 -21.74 -4.18
CA PRO A 44 17.53 -20.32 -4.23
C PRO A 44 17.74 -19.79 -2.80
N GLN A 45 18.97 -19.40 -2.48
CA GLN A 45 19.31 -18.88 -1.15
C GLN A 45 18.65 -17.49 -0.98
N ALA A 46 17.53 -17.46 -0.28
CA ALA A 46 16.91 -16.24 0.13
C ALA A 46 17.80 -15.46 1.12
N ILE A 47 17.82 -14.13 1.01
CA ILE A 47 18.63 -13.30 1.90
C ILE A 47 18.02 -13.29 3.29
N GLN A 48 18.84 -13.65 4.28
CA GLN A 48 18.49 -13.51 5.69
C GLN A 48 18.91 -12.14 6.20
N LEU A 49 18.00 -11.44 6.82
CA LEU A 49 18.17 -10.08 7.32
C LEU A 49 17.77 -10.01 8.79
N LEU A 50 18.51 -9.18 9.53
CA LEU A 50 18.21 -8.89 10.93
C LEU A 50 17.40 -7.59 11.01
N THR A 51 16.28 -7.62 11.70
CA THR A 51 15.42 -6.46 11.95
C THR A 51 15.89 -5.68 13.20
N ALA A 52 15.32 -4.47 13.41
CA ALA A 52 15.65 -3.62 14.57
C ALA A 52 15.34 -4.28 15.92
N ASP A 53 14.39 -5.20 15.96
CA ASP A 53 13.94 -5.96 17.13
C ASP A 53 14.61 -7.35 17.24
N GLU A 54 15.80 -7.50 16.58
CA GLU A 54 16.64 -8.71 16.64
C GLU A 54 16.00 -9.98 16.07
N ASN A 55 14.97 -9.84 15.24
CA ASN A 55 14.37 -10.97 14.54
C ASN A 55 15.10 -11.24 13.22
N ILE A 56 15.29 -12.49 12.89
CA ILE A 56 15.82 -12.90 11.59
C ILE A 56 14.64 -13.12 10.65
N ILE A 57 14.66 -12.50 9.50
CA ILE A 57 13.68 -12.68 8.44
C ILE A 57 14.37 -13.04 7.14
N THR A 58 13.70 -13.87 6.36
CA THR A 58 14.09 -14.21 5.00
C THR A 58 13.24 -13.43 4.03
N THR A 59 13.86 -12.70 3.12
CA THR A 59 13.12 -11.87 2.16
C THR A 59 13.55 -12.11 0.73
N GLN A 60 12.60 -11.95 -0.17
CA GLN A 60 12.78 -11.97 -1.61
C GLN A 60 12.09 -10.76 -2.20
N GLY A 61 12.67 -10.19 -3.25
CA GLY A 61 12.10 -9.04 -3.92
C GLY A 61 12.44 -8.99 -5.39
N VAL A 62 11.73 -8.12 -6.09
CA VAL A 62 11.96 -7.84 -7.52
C VAL A 62 12.08 -6.34 -7.70
N VAL A 63 13.16 -5.92 -8.36
CA VAL A 63 13.37 -4.54 -8.76
C VAL A 63 13.16 -4.37 -10.25
N HIS A 64 12.42 -3.35 -10.62
CA HIS A 64 12.28 -2.88 -11.99
C HIS A 64 13.08 -1.59 -12.17
N TYR A 65 13.90 -1.56 -13.22
CA TYR A 65 14.73 -0.41 -13.49
C TYR A 65 14.83 -0.14 -14.99
N ARG A 66 15.20 1.07 -15.34
CA ARG A 66 15.44 1.48 -16.72
C ARG A 66 16.72 2.28 -16.81
N VAL A 67 17.29 2.37 -18.00
CA VAL A 67 18.43 3.24 -18.28
C VAL A 67 17.91 4.66 -18.51
N SER A 68 18.27 5.61 -17.63
CA SER A 68 17.90 7.02 -17.77
C SER A 68 18.91 7.81 -18.61
N ASN A 69 20.19 7.44 -18.53
CA ASN A 69 21.26 8.09 -19.28
C ASN A 69 22.19 7.05 -19.91
N ALA A 70 22.10 6.89 -21.24
CA ALA A 70 22.86 5.90 -21.97
C ALA A 70 24.38 6.12 -21.93
N ALA A 71 24.84 7.39 -21.88
CA ALA A 71 26.26 7.69 -21.82
C ALA A 71 26.86 7.26 -20.46
N LYS A 72 26.24 7.67 -19.37
CA LYS A 72 26.67 7.27 -18.02
C LYS A 72 26.63 5.74 -17.84
N PHE A 73 25.54 5.12 -18.31
CA PHE A 73 25.39 3.68 -18.29
C PHE A 73 26.51 2.92 -19.02
N LEU A 74 26.91 3.39 -20.20
CA LEU A 74 27.94 2.73 -21.01
C LEU A 74 29.37 2.93 -20.49
N TYR A 75 29.64 4.10 -19.89
CA TYR A 75 31.01 4.44 -19.49
C TYR A 75 31.28 4.17 -17.99
N ASN A 76 30.29 4.23 -17.14
CA ASN A 76 30.47 4.07 -15.70
C ASN A 76 30.06 2.67 -15.21
N VAL A 77 29.20 1.96 -15.94
CA VAL A 77 28.77 0.60 -15.57
C VAL A 77 29.56 -0.42 -16.39
N ASN A 78 30.58 -1.03 -15.77
CA ASN A 78 31.42 -2.05 -16.40
C ASN A 78 30.64 -3.39 -16.52
N GLY A 79 29.89 -3.56 -17.61
CA GLY A 79 29.42 -4.86 -18.09
C GLY A 79 28.19 -5.47 -17.40
N ASN A 80 28.05 -5.44 -16.09
CA ASN A 80 26.93 -6.12 -15.41
C ASN A 80 26.06 -5.15 -14.58
N SER A 81 25.16 -4.46 -15.31
CA SER A 81 24.22 -3.51 -14.72
C SER A 81 23.24 -4.18 -13.73
N GLU A 82 22.92 -5.43 -13.96
CA GLU A 82 22.00 -6.19 -13.09
C GLU A 82 22.63 -6.44 -11.71
N GLN A 83 23.92 -6.82 -11.67
CA GLN A 83 24.63 -6.99 -10.41
C GLN A 83 24.76 -5.68 -9.64
N LEU A 84 25.05 -4.57 -10.32
CA LEU A 84 25.15 -3.26 -9.68
C LEU A 84 23.82 -2.86 -9.04
N VAL A 85 22.71 -3.02 -9.75
CA VAL A 85 21.36 -2.75 -9.23
C VAL A 85 21.04 -3.69 -8.08
N ARG A 86 21.32 -4.99 -8.23
CA ARG A 86 21.10 -5.99 -7.19
C ARG A 86 21.81 -5.59 -5.89
N TYR A 87 23.11 -5.37 -5.92
CA TYR A 87 23.89 -5.01 -4.73
C TYR A 87 23.46 -3.67 -4.11
N SER A 88 23.06 -2.70 -4.93
CA SER A 88 22.58 -1.41 -4.43
C SER A 88 21.23 -1.58 -3.71
N VAL A 89 20.33 -2.39 -4.23
CA VAL A 89 19.04 -2.68 -3.60
C VAL A 89 19.22 -3.58 -2.36
N GLU A 90 20.09 -4.57 -2.40
CA GLU A 90 20.43 -5.42 -1.25
C GLU A 90 20.99 -4.58 -0.10
N ALA A 91 21.92 -3.70 -0.38
CA ALA A 91 22.51 -2.82 0.65
C ALA A 91 21.45 -1.88 1.25
N ALA A 92 20.59 -1.29 0.41
CA ALA A 92 19.49 -0.45 0.86
C ALA A 92 18.47 -1.24 1.71
N LEU A 93 18.19 -2.48 1.33
CA LEU A 93 17.27 -3.37 2.01
C LEU A 93 17.81 -3.76 3.40
N VAL A 94 19.10 -4.14 3.49
CA VAL A 94 19.78 -4.40 4.78
C VAL A 94 19.71 -3.17 5.68
N GLN A 95 20.03 -2.00 5.15
CA GLN A 95 20.05 -0.75 5.92
C GLN A 95 18.65 -0.39 6.45
N LEU A 96 17.62 -0.52 5.63
CA LEU A 96 16.25 -0.20 6.02
C LEU A 96 15.71 -1.21 7.03
N ILE A 97 15.83 -2.50 6.74
CA ILE A 97 15.30 -3.58 7.60
C ILE A 97 15.94 -3.57 8.97
N ALA A 98 17.24 -3.29 9.07
CA ALA A 98 17.93 -3.15 10.35
C ALA A 98 17.42 -1.97 11.20
N SER A 99 16.70 -1.02 10.62
CA SER A 99 16.14 0.15 11.31
C SER A 99 14.67 0.03 11.68
N VAL A 100 13.99 -1.01 11.21
CA VAL A 100 12.52 -1.17 11.32
C VAL A 100 12.17 -2.46 12.05
N PRO A 101 11.20 -2.45 13.01
CA PRO A 101 10.67 -3.66 13.62
C PRO A 101 9.98 -4.58 12.60
N VAL A 102 10.00 -5.89 12.87
CA VAL A 102 9.42 -6.89 11.97
C VAL A 102 7.92 -6.69 11.74
N ASP A 103 7.18 -6.25 12.76
CA ASP A 103 5.74 -6.01 12.68
C ASP A 103 5.37 -4.97 11.62
N ASN A 104 6.18 -3.93 11.45
CA ASN A 104 5.96 -2.89 10.46
C ASN A 104 6.19 -3.40 9.03
N ILE A 105 7.12 -4.35 8.87
CA ILE A 105 7.45 -4.94 7.56
C ILE A 105 6.35 -5.93 7.13
N LEU A 106 5.77 -6.66 8.09
CA LEU A 106 4.74 -7.66 7.82
C LEU A 106 3.32 -7.07 7.68
N SER A 107 3.08 -5.86 8.20
CA SER A 107 1.75 -5.26 8.27
C SER A 107 1.54 -4.12 7.26
N THR A 108 1.06 -3.00 7.76
CA THR A 108 0.56 -1.85 6.99
C THR A 108 1.65 -1.04 6.30
N ASP A 109 2.89 -1.10 6.80
CA ASP A 109 3.98 -0.23 6.35
C ASP A 109 4.86 -0.84 5.25
N LYS A 110 4.45 -1.98 4.67
CA LYS A 110 5.18 -2.65 3.58
C LYS A 110 5.43 -1.69 2.40
N VAL A 111 4.46 -0.87 2.05
CA VAL A 111 4.60 0.11 0.95
C VAL A 111 5.60 1.21 1.32
N ALA A 112 5.58 1.67 2.57
CA ALA A 112 6.55 2.66 3.05
C ALA A 112 7.98 2.09 3.04
N ALA A 113 8.14 0.82 3.46
CA ALA A 113 9.41 0.12 3.39
C ALA A 113 9.91 -0.05 1.95
N GLN A 114 9.05 -0.44 1.01
CA GLN A 114 9.39 -0.55 -0.41
C GLN A 114 9.88 0.79 -0.99
N ASN A 115 9.17 1.88 -0.68
CA ASN A 115 9.56 3.23 -1.11
C ASN A 115 10.89 3.67 -0.49
N GLY A 116 11.12 3.38 0.79
CA GLY A 116 12.37 3.68 1.48
C GLY A 116 13.57 2.93 0.86
N VAL A 117 13.42 1.64 0.57
CA VAL A 117 14.45 0.86 -0.14
C VAL A 117 14.73 1.45 -1.51
N MET A 118 13.68 1.80 -2.26
CA MET A 118 13.81 2.38 -3.59
C MET A 118 14.59 3.70 -3.55
N GLU A 119 14.30 4.57 -2.57
CA GLU A 119 14.99 5.84 -2.41
C GLU A 119 16.47 5.65 -2.04
N LEU A 120 16.78 4.80 -1.07
CA LEU A 120 18.15 4.51 -0.66
C LEU A 120 18.97 3.87 -1.79
N ALA A 121 18.38 2.91 -2.51
CA ALA A 121 19.02 2.27 -3.64
C ALA A 121 19.25 3.25 -4.80
N GLN A 122 18.29 4.16 -5.08
CA GLN A 122 18.46 5.20 -6.09
C GLN A 122 19.60 6.16 -5.71
N GLN A 123 19.67 6.59 -4.45
CA GLN A 123 20.75 7.43 -3.96
C GLN A 123 22.13 6.75 -4.13
N ALA A 124 22.21 5.44 -3.91
CA ALA A 124 23.43 4.69 -4.15
C ALA A 124 23.82 4.65 -5.63
N LEU A 125 22.87 4.38 -6.52
CA LEU A 125 23.07 4.35 -7.97
C LEU A 125 23.45 5.73 -8.53
N ASP A 126 22.87 6.80 -7.98
CA ASP A 126 23.19 8.18 -8.35
C ASP A 126 24.60 8.57 -7.91
N ARG A 127 25.05 8.09 -6.74
CA ARG A 127 26.43 8.28 -6.25
C ARG A 127 27.46 7.61 -7.16
N TYR A 128 27.11 6.46 -7.74
CA TYR A 128 27.96 5.78 -8.74
C TYR A 128 27.84 6.38 -10.13
N ASP A 129 26.96 7.36 -10.31
CA ASP A 129 26.67 8.00 -11.61
C ASP A 129 26.34 6.97 -12.70
N ALA A 130 25.60 5.93 -12.31
CA ALA A 130 25.31 4.76 -13.15
C ALA A 130 24.37 5.04 -14.33
N GLY A 131 23.62 6.15 -14.30
CA GLY A 131 22.63 6.47 -15.33
C GLY A 131 21.44 5.50 -15.37
N ILE A 132 21.13 4.88 -14.20
CA ILE A 132 20.03 3.92 -14.02
C ILE A 132 18.99 4.57 -13.13
N GLN A 133 17.71 4.34 -13.44
CA GLN A 133 16.57 4.77 -12.62
C GLN A 133 15.77 3.56 -12.20
N ILE A 134 15.54 3.42 -10.88
CA ILE A 134 14.63 2.43 -10.34
C ILE A 134 13.20 2.91 -10.60
N THR A 135 12.36 2.03 -11.15
CA THR A 135 10.97 2.33 -11.47
C THR A 135 10.03 1.78 -10.41
N ALA A 136 10.32 0.59 -9.91
CA ALA A 136 9.55 -0.04 -8.84
C ALA A 136 10.42 -1.07 -8.10
N PHE A 137 10.13 -1.24 -6.82
CA PHE A 137 10.65 -2.34 -6.01
C PHE A 137 9.51 -3.01 -5.28
N ASN A 138 9.42 -4.33 -5.40
CA ASN A 138 8.37 -5.12 -4.78
C ASN A 138 8.98 -6.22 -3.91
N ILE A 139 8.69 -6.17 -2.62
CA ILE A 139 8.99 -7.27 -1.69
C ILE A 139 7.96 -8.36 -1.93
N GLN A 140 8.38 -9.55 -2.38
CA GLN A 140 7.49 -10.65 -2.70
C GLN A 140 7.11 -11.43 -1.45
N ASN A 141 8.10 -11.89 -0.71
CA ASN A 141 7.90 -12.75 0.44
C ASN A 141 8.78 -12.29 1.62
N VAL A 142 8.21 -12.29 2.81
CA VAL A 142 8.93 -12.09 4.06
C VAL A 142 8.53 -13.24 4.96
N VAL A 143 9.45 -14.14 5.25
CA VAL A 143 9.19 -15.36 6.00
C VAL A 143 10.17 -15.43 7.16
N PRO A 144 9.71 -15.70 8.38
CA PRO A 144 10.60 -16.03 9.47
C PRO A 144 11.24 -17.40 9.24
N PRO A 145 12.39 -17.70 9.86
CA PRO A 145 13.00 -19.03 9.80
C PRO A 145 12.06 -20.13 10.32
N ASP A 146 12.13 -21.32 9.73
CA ASP A 146 11.26 -22.46 10.04
C ASP A 146 11.08 -22.74 11.55
N PRO A 147 12.13 -22.69 12.40
CA PRO A 147 11.98 -23.02 13.83
C PRO A 147 11.05 -22.08 14.61
N VAL A 148 10.86 -20.83 14.13
CA VAL A 148 10.04 -19.81 14.80
C VAL A 148 8.76 -19.46 14.02
N SER A 149 8.57 -20.06 12.85
CA SER A 149 7.46 -19.77 11.94
C SER A 149 6.10 -19.97 12.59
N SER A 150 5.90 -21.03 13.38
CA SER A 150 4.64 -21.29 14.09
C SER A 150 4.32 -20.19 15.11
N ALA A 151 5.31 -19.76 15.90
CA ALA A 151 5.12 -18.70 16.88
C ALA A 151 4.78 -17.33 16.23
N PHE A 152 5.41 -17.05 15.09
CA PHE A 152 5.09 -15.87 14.29
C PHE A 152 3.66 -15.90 13.73
N LEU A 153 3.22 -17.04 13.24
CA LEU A 153 1.84 -17.22 12.77
C LEU A 153 0.83 -17.02 13.89
N ASP A 154 1.10 -17.52 15.10
CA ASP A 154 0.22 -17.32 16.25
C ASP A 154 0.09 -15.84 16.62
N VAL A 155 1.20 -15.09 16.63
CA VAL A 155 1.19 -13.63 16.88
C VAL A 155 0.43 -12.90 15.79
N THR A 156 0.68 -13.21 14.52
CA THR A 156 0.00 -12.56 13.39
C THR A 156 -1.50 -12.84 13.40
N ASN A 157 -1.91 -14.06 13.71
CA ASN A 157 -3.30 -14.44 13.85
C ASN A 157 -3.97 -13.67 15.01
N ALA A 158 -3.31 -13.60 16.17
CA ALA A 158 -3.82 -12.84 17.31
C ALA A 158 -3.97 -11.35 17.02
N MET A 159 -3.03 -10.74 16.29
CA MET A 159 -3.14 -9.36 15.83
C MET A 159 -4.32 -9.16 14.88
N SER A 160 -4.52 -10.07 13.93
CA SER A 160 -5.64 -10.04 12.98
C SER A 160 -6.99 -10.23 13.68
N GLU A 161 -7.08 -11.14 14.65
CA GLU A 161 -8.29 -11.33 15.46
C GLU A 161 -8.61 -10.10 16.29
N ARG A 162 -7.59 -9.46 16.89
CA ARG A 162 -7.76 -8.20 17.62
C ARG A 162 -8.30 -7.09 16.72
N GLU A 163 -7.75 -6.93 15.53
CA GLU A 163 -8.22 -5.92 14.59
C GLU A 163 -9.65 -6.20 14.11
N THR A 164 -9.96 -7.46 13.83
CA THR A 164 -11.32 -7.91 13.49
C THR A 164 -12.30 -7.56 14.61
N SER A 165 -11.97 -7.87 15.87
CA SER A 165 -12.82 -7.56 17.02
C SER A 165 -13.06 -6.06 17.19
N ILE A 166 -12.03 -5.23 16.97
CA ILE A 166 -12.15 -3.77 17.00
C ILE A 166 -13.07 -3.27 15.88
N ASN A 167 -12.91 -3.81 14.68
CA ASN A 167 -13.72 -3.43 13.52
C ASN A 167 -15.18 -3.85 13.68
N GLU A 168 -15.45 -5.04 14.22
CA GLU A 168 -16.79 -5.51 14.57
C GLU A 168 -17.45 -4.63 15.64
N ALA A 169 -16.70 -4.28 16.71
CA ALA A 169 -17.20 -3.38 17.75
C ALA A 169 -17.53 -1.98 17.21
N ASN A 170 -16.68 -1.44 16.33
CA ASN A 170 -16.95 -0.18 15.64
C ASN A 170 -18.15 -0.28 14.70
N GLY A 171 -18.29 -1.37 13.97
CA GLY A 171 -19.45 -1.65 13.14
C GLY A 171 -20.75 -1.70 13.94
N TYR A 172 -20.74 -2.39 15.07
CA TYR A 172 -21.86 -2.45 16.00
C TYR A 172 -22.22 -1.06 16.56
N TYR A 173 -21.24 -0.32 17.03
CA TYR A 173 -21.43 1.05 17.51
C TYR A 173 -22.06 1.95 16.43
N ASN A 174 -21.52 1.91 15.22
CA ASN A 174 -21.99 2.72 14.10
C ASN A 174 -23.40 2.32 13.61
N SER A 175 -23.88 1.12 13.90
CA SER A 175 -25.23 0.69 13.59
C SER A 175 -26.22 1.02 14.71
N LEU A 176 -25.84 0.77 15.97
CA LEU A 176 -26.72 0.89 17.14
C LEU A 176 -27.11 2.35 17.44
N ILE A 177 -26.16 3.26 17.43
CA ILE A 177 -26.39 4.67 17.78
C ILE A 177 -27.35 5.35 16.80
N PRO A 178 -27.21 5.24 15.45
CA PRO A 178 -28.17 5.79 14.52
C PRO A 178 -29.57 5.16 14.64
N GLN A 179 -29.64 3.85 14.89
CA GLN A 179 -30.95 3.18 15.11
C GLN A 179 -31.66 3.73 16.32
N ALA A 180 -30.97 3.83 17.46
CA ALA A 180 -31.56 4.38 18.68
C ALA A 180 -32.01 5.84 18.50
N ARG A 181 -31.23 6.65 17.78
CA ARG A 181 -31.61 8.05 17.46
C ARG A 181 -32.82 8.11 16.53
N ALA A 182 -32.87 7.24 15.52
CA ALA A 182 -34.02 7.18 14.59
C ALA A 182 -35.29 6.78 15.34
N GLU A 183 -35.23 5.82 16.26
CA GLU A 183 -36.35 5.39 17.05
C GLU A 183 -36.83 6.49 18.03
N ALA A 184 -35.92 7.16 18.72
CA ALA A 184 -36.24 8.30 19.55
C ALA A 184 -36.90 9.44 18.76
N ASN A 185 -36.37 9.79 17.60
CA ASN A 185 -36.95 10.80 16.72
C ASN A 185 -38.37 10.40 16.24
N ARG A 186 -38.55 9.11 15.89
CA ARG A 186 -39.86 8.60 15.51
C ARG A 186 -40.89 8.75 16.66
N MET A 187 -40.51 8.35 17.87
CA MET A 187 -41.38 8.49 19.02
C MET A 187 -41.76 9.95 19.29
N ILE A 188 -40.81 10.88 19.16
CA ILE A 188 -41.07 12.32 19.32
C ILE A 188 -42.03 12.82 18.20
N SER A 189 -41.77 12.46 16.94
CA SER A 189 -42.63 12.86 15.83
C SER A 189 -44.04 12.28 15.93
N ASP A 190 -44.17 11.03 16.35
CA ASP A 190 -45.49 10.39 16.56
C ASP A 190 -46.27 11.10 17.68
N ALA A 191 -45.60 11.47 18.80
CA ALA A 191 -46.19 12.23 19.88
C ALA A 191 -46.62 13.64 19.45
N GLU A 192 -45.81 14.32 18.66
CA GLU A 192 -46.13 15.64 18.11
C GLU A 192 -47.30 15.57 17.16
N ALA A 193 -47.32 14.58 16.26
CA ALA A 193 -48.44 14.34 15.35
C ALA A 193 -49.74 14.07 16.09
N TYR A 194 -49.72 13.20 17.13
CA TYR A 194 -50.86 12.92 17.99
C TYR A 194 -51.38 14.19 18.68
N LYS A 195 -50.46 14.98 19.26
CA LYS A 195 -50.81 16.27 19.87
C LYS A 195 -51.50 17.18 18.89
N GLN A 196 -50.97 17.32 17.67
CA GLN A 196 -51.55 18.18 16.63
C GLN A 196 -52.92 17.69 16.18
N GLU A 197 -53.07 16.39 16.07
CA GLU A 197 -54.40 15.78 15.71
C GLU A 197 -55.44 16.10 16.80
N GLN A 198 -55.10 15.94 18.09
CA GLN A 198 -56.01 16.23 19.17
C GLN A 198 -56.42 17.71 19.23
N VAL A 199 -55.44 18.62 19.04
CA VAL A 199 -55.65 20.07 19.00
C VAL A 199 -56.55 20.44 17.79
N SER A 200 -56.25 19.90 16.59
CA SER A 200 -57.02 20.18 15.38
C SER A 200 -58.46 19.64 15.51
N ARG A 201 -58.62 18.44 16.08
CA ARG A 201 -59.94 17.87 16.34
C ARG A 201 -60.78 18.74 17.30
N ALA A 202 -60.17 19.14 18.46
CA ALA A 202 -60.84 20.00 19.43
C ALA A 202 -61.20 21.37 18.87
N THR A 203 -60.31 21.97 18.05
CA THR A 203 -60.57 23.23 17.33
C THR A 203 -61.72 23.09 16.35
N GLY A 204 -61.69 22.03 15.52
CA GLY A 204 -62.77 21.77 14.56
C GLY A 204 -64.12 21.52 15.24
N ASP A 205 -64.17 20.76 16.34
CA ASP A 205 -65.39 20.53 17.09
C ASP A 205 -65.91 21.84 17.68
N THR A 206 -65.02 22.73 18.22
CA THR A 206 -65.41 24.05 18.73
C THR A 206 -65.94 24.96 17.64
N GLU A 207 -65.29 25.04 16.49
CA GLU A 207 -65.74 25.82 15.34
C GLU A 207 -67.11 25.35 14.81
N LYS A 208 -67.30 24.03 14.75
CA LYS A 208 -68.58 23.42 14.38
C LYS A 208 -69.69 23.80 15.36
N PHE A 209 -69.40 23.73 16.67
CA PHE A 209 -70.34 24.17 17.72
C PHE A 209 -70.70 25.64 17.60
N LEU A 210 -69.72 26.52 17.44
CA LEU A 210 -69.91 27.95 17.28
C LEU A 210 -70.73 28.31 16.04
N SER A 211 -70.50 27.62 14.92
CA SER A 211 -71.25 27.81 13.70
C SER A 211 -72.74 27.42 13.86
N MET A 212 -73.01 26.28 14.51
CA MET A 212 -74.38 25.87 14.83
C MET A 212 -75.07 26.84 15.78
N LEU A 213 -74.35 27.33 16.82
CA LEU A 213 -74.89 28.32 17.74
C LEU A 213 -75.28 29.64 17.02
N LYS A 214 -74.39 30.08 16.11
CA LYS A 214 -74.62 31.31 15.33
C LYS A 214 -75.85 31.17 14.40
N GLU A 215 -76.03 30.02 13.79
CA GLU A 215 -77.17 29.73 12.94
C GLU A 215 -78.47 29.65 13.77
N TYR A 216 -78.41 29.03 14.94
CA TYR A 216 -79.56 29.01 15.88
C TYR A 216 -79.98 30.42 16.34
N GLN A 217 -79.01 31.29 16.66
CA GLN A 217 -79.25 32.67 17.06
C GLN A 217 -79.75 33.57 15.92
N SER A 218 -79.45 33.26 14.68
CA SER A 218 -79.91 34.00 13.50
C SER A 218 -81.34 33.60 13.07
N ASN A 219 -81.85 32.44 13.48
CA ASN A 219 -83.14 31.92 13.16
C ASN A 219 -84.19 32.00 14.30
N SER A 220 -83.81 32.64 15.42
CA SER A 220 -84.71 33.00 16.56
C SER A 220 -85.04 34.48 16.54
#